data_e4532c22d3034c7ffcb9bfdfe05b343f
#
_entry.id   e4532c22d3034c7ffcb9bfdfe05b343f
#
_cell.length_a   1.000
_cell.length_b   1.000
_cell.length_c   1.000
_cell.angle_alpha   90.00
_cell.angle_beta   90.00
_cell.angle_gamma   90.00
#
_symmetry.space_group_name_H-M   'P 1'
#
loop_
_entity.id
_entity.type
_entity.pdbx_description
1 polymer ?
#
loop_
_entity_poly.entity_id
_entity_poly.type
_entity_poly.pdbx_seq_one_letter_code
_entity_poly.pdbx_strand_id
1 'polypeptide(L)'
;KTESYLLTGAELETLYNQKKYAQIRRANILARVTPEHKSMLVDAYEKGGLLVAMVGDGVNDAPSIKAAHVGVAMGQRGSEVTKSASDLILLDDNYATLVDAIKEGRHILSRIRLFVGYLLSCNLAEIGIFVVATIINVPTPLSAIMLLLLNIVTDAAPAIAMSREPGDPGVMHQPP
;
A
#
# COMPACT_ATOMS: atom_id res chain seq x y z
N LYS A 1 -21.75 20.09 1.92
CA LYS A 1 -22.58 19.25 1.02
C LYS A 1 -21.75 19.01 -0.22
N THR A 2 -21.23 17.82 -0.40
CA THR A 2 -20.53 17.44 -1.63
C THR A 2 -21.61 17.21 -2.67
N GLU A 3 -21.66 18.01 -3.72
CA GLU A 3 -22.54 17.75 -4.87
C GLU A 3 -22.17 16.40 -5.47
N SER A 4 -23.14 15.50 -5.53
CA SER A 4 -22.94 14.18 -6.15
C SER A 4 -22.89 14.37 -7.66
N TYR A 5 -21.73 14.05 -8.25
CA TYR A 5 -21.55 14.09 -9.70
C TYR A 5 -21.68 12.67 -10.25
N LEU A 6 -22.71 12.47 -11.07
CA LEU A 6 -23.03 11.19 -11.68
C LEU A 6 -22.48 11.14 -13.11
N LEU A 7 -21.86 10.04 -13.49
CA LEU A 7 -21.49 9.73 -14.86
C LEU A 7 -22.13 8.42 -15.32
N THR A 8 -22.56 8.38 -16.55
CA THR A 8 -22.96 7.15 -17.26
C THR A 8 -21.74 6.49 -17.91
N GLY A 9 -21.84 5.19 -18.22
CA GLY A 9 -20.75 4.49 -18.93
C GLY A 9 -20.37 5.15 -20.25
N ALA A 10 -21.34 5.63 -21.04
CA ALA A 10 -21.09 6.31 -22.31
C ALA A 10 -20.36 7.66 -22.15
N GLU A 11 -20.71 8.42 -21.11
CA GLU A 11 -20.01 9.65 -20.79
C GLU A 11 -18.61 9.40 -20.29
N LEU A 12 -18.40 8.34 -19.48
CA LEU A 12 -17.10 7.89 -19.03
C LEU A 12 -16.20 7.56 -20.22
N GLU A 13 -16.68 6.77 -21.18
CA GLU A 13 -15.94 6.40 -22.38
C GLU A 13 -15.55 7.63 -23.21
N THR A 14 -16.50 8.56 -23.38
CA THR A 14 -16.26 9.82 -24.09
C THR A 14 -15.16 10.64 -23.43
N LEU A 15 -15.23 10.83 -22.10
CA LEU A 15 -14.24 11.58 -21.34
C LEU A 15 -12.88 10.87 -21.32
N TYR A 16 -12.87 9.55 -21.26
CA TYR A 16 -11.65 8.76 -21.28
C TYR A 16 -10.92 8.90 -22.62
N ASN A 17 -11.64 8.79 -23.75
CA ASN A 17 -11.09 8.97 -25.09
C ASN A 17 -10.55 10.40 -25.32
N GLN A 18 -11.17 11.40 -24.67
CA GLN A 18 -10.71 12.80 -24.66
C GLN A 18 -9.57 13.05 -23.64
N LYS A 19 -9.10 12.04 -22.91
CA LYS A 19 -8.09 12.13 -21.84
C LYS A 19 -8.42 13.13 -20.73
N LYS A 20 -9.73 13.36 -20.49
CA LYS A 20 -10.22 14.27 -19.46
C LYS A 20 -10.35 13.58 -18.09
N TYR A 21 -9.29 12.94 -17.63
CA TYR A 21 -9.26 12.15 -16.39
C TYR A 21 -9.67 12.96 -15.15
N ALA A 22 -9.34 14.25 -15.10
CA ALA A 22 -9.74 15.12 -14.01
C ALA A 22 -11.27 15.26 -13.84
N GLN A 23 -12.03 15.16 -14.94
CA GLN A 23 -13.49 15.19 -14.88
C GLN A 23 -14.04 13.84 -14.43
N ILE A 24 -13.47 12.74 -14.90
CA ILE A 24 -13.84 11.38 -14.47
C ILE A 24 -13.68 11.25 -12.96
N ARG A 25 -12.59 11.75 -12.39
CA ARG A 25 -12.30 11.67 -10.95
C ARG A 25 -13.24 12.49 -10.06
N ARG A 26 -14.03 13.40 -10.62
CA ARG A 26 -15.08 14.12 -9.85
C ARG A 26 -16.33 13.29 -9.65
N ALA A 27 -16.50 12.22 -10.42
CA ALA A 27 -17.68 11.38 -10.31
C ALA A 27 -17.64 10.57 -9.01
N ASN A 28 -18.73 10.65 -8.27
CA ASN A 28 -18.95 9.87 -7.05
C ASN A 28 -19.85 8.67 -7.34
N ILE A 29 -20.65 8.75 -8.41
CA ILE A 29 -21.63 7.74 -8.79
C ILE A 29 -21.43 7.43 -10.27
N LEU A 30 -21.37 6.13 -10.59
CA LEU A 30 -21.37 5.66 -11.97
C LEU A 30 -22.58 4.78 -12.20
N ALA A 31 -23.27 5.01 -13.32
CA ALA A 31 -24.46 4.26 -13.69
C ALA A 31 -24.28 3.61 -15.06
N ARG A 32 -24.90 2.42 -15.23
CA ARG A 32 -24.88 1.65 -16.49
C ARG A 32 -23.46 1.41 -17.02
N VAL A 33 -22.56 0.97 -16.12
CA VAL A 33 -21.18 0.65 -16.43
C VAL A 33 -21.01 -0.82 -16.82
N THR A 34 -20.18 -1.08 -17.82
CA THR A 34 -19.72 -2.41 -18.21
C THR A 34 -18.44 -2.78 -17.44
N PRO A 35 -17.97 -4.03 -17.47
CA PRO A 35 -16.67 -4.40 -16.91
C PRO A 35 -15.50 -3.57 -17.47
N GLU A 36 -15.54 -3.27 -18.78
CA GLU A 36 -14.53 -2.46 -19.46
C GLU A 36 -14.51 -1.03 -18.90
N HIS A 37 -15.69 -0.46 -18.62
CA HIS A 37 -15.78 0.87 -18.00
C HIS A 37 -15.16 0.91 -16.61
N LYS A 38 -15.26 -0.18 -15.83
CA LYS A 38 -14.62 -0.28 -14.51
C LYS A 38 -13.09 -0.25 -14.64
N SER A 39 -12.54 -0.97 -15.63
CA SER A 39 -11.09 -0.95 -15.91
C SER A 39 -10.62 0.41 -16.41
N MET A 40 -11.39 1.10 -17.25
CA MET A 40 -11.10 2.47 -17.69
C MET A 40 -11.12 3.45 -16.51
N LEU A 41 -12.01 3.24 -15.54
CA LEU A 41 -12.07 4.06 -14.34
C LEU A 41 -10.81 3.90 -13.49
N VAL A 42 -10.38 2.66 -13.24
CA VAL A 42 -9.14 2.36 -12.51
C VAL A 42 -7.96 3.07 -13.18
N ASP A 43 -7.78 2.87 -14.50
CA ASP A 43 -6.70 3.49 -15.26
C ASP A 43 -6.76 5.04 -15.24
N ALA A 44 -7.96 5.62 -15.28
CA ALA A 44 -8.11 7.09 -15.21
C ALA A 44 -7.70 7.66 -13.85
N TYR A 45 -7.92 6.93 -12.76
CA TYR A 45 -7.47 7.32 -11.43
C TYR A 45 -5.95 7.15 -11.29
N GLU A 46 -5.38 6.05 -11.78
CA GLU A 46 -3.94 5.79 -11.78
C GLU A 46 -3.15 6.82 -12.59
N LYS A 47 -3.62 7.14 -13.80
CA LYS A 47 -3.05 8.23 -14.62
C LYS A 47 -3.14 9.58 -13.95
N GLY A 48 -4.00 9.73 -12.97
CA GLY A 48 -4.08 10.89 -12.10
C GLY A 48 -3.11 10.88 -10.92
N GLY A 49 -2.28 9.86 -10.78
CA GLY A 49 -1.32 9.71 -9.70
C GLY A 49 -1.96 9.25 -8.38
N LEU A 50 -3.16 8.66 -8.44
CA LEU A 50 -3.85 8.16 -7.25
C LEU A 50 -3.60 6.66 -7.07
N LEU A 51 -3.50 6.23 -5.82
CA LEU A 51 -3.53 4.81 -5.47
C LEU A 51 -4.99 4.33 -5.47
N VAL A 52 -5.27 3.27 -6.22
CA VAL A 52 -6.62 2.76 -6.42
C VAL A 52 -6.78 1.41 -5.72
N ALA A 53 -7.79 1.32 -4.85
CA ALA A 53 -8.30 0.04 -4.37
C ALA A 53 -9.63 -0.26 -5.09
N MET A 54 -9.73 -1.41 -5.74
CA MET A 54 -10.94 -1.86 -6.42
C MET A 54 -11.59 -3.01 -5.64
N VAL A 55 -12.84 -2.80 -5.23
CA VAL A 55 -13.63 -3.82 -4.51
C VAL A 55 -14.69 -4.40 -5.42
N GLY A 56 -14.83 -5.71 -5.44
CA GLY A 56 -15.88 -6.38 -6.21
C GLY A 56 -16.20 -7.78 -5.70
N ASP A 57 -17.31 -8.32 -6.17
CA ASP A 57 -17.83 -9.64 -5.79
C ASP A 57 -18.09 -10.55 -7.01
N GLY A 58 -18.30 -9.97 -8.18
CA GLY A 58 -18.66 -10.68 -9.40
C GLY A 58 -17.48 -11.06 -10.29
N VAL A 59 -17.63 -12.11 -11.07
CA VAL A 59 -16.64 -12.54 -12.09
C VAL A 59 -16.27 -11.39 -13.04
N ASN A 60 -17.23 -10.53 -13.34
CA ASN A 60 -17.06 -9.38 -14.21
C ASN A 60 -16.15 -8.28 -13.61
N ASP A 61 -15.88 -8.32 -12.32
CA ASP A 61 -15.02 -7.36 -11.63
C ASP A 61 -13.54 -7.80 -11.61
N ALA A 62 -13.27 -9.07 -11.86
CA ALA A 62 -11.93 -9.62 -11.81
C ALA A 62 -10.88 -8.87 -12.67
N PRO A 63 -11.18 -8.44 -13.91
CA PRO A 63 -10.21 -7.66 -14.69
C PRO A 63 -9.86 -6.32 -14.05
N SER A 64 -10.84 -5.59 -13.53
CA SER A 64 -10.61 -4.29 -12.89
C SER A 64 -9.99 -4.42 -11.50
N ILE A 65 -10.30 -5.49 -10.75
CA ILE A 65 -9.66 -5.84 -9.49
C ILE A 65 -8.17 -6.12 -9.70
N LYS A 66 -7.84 -6.91 -10.73
CA LYS A 66 -6.45 -7.23 -11.06
C LYS A 66 -5.66 -6.03 -11.61
N ALA A 67 -6.34 -5.08 -12.23
CA ALA A 67 -5.72 -3.87 -12.77
C ALA A 67 -5.41 -2.82 -11.70
N ALA A 68 -6.14 -2.79 -10.58
CA ALA A 68 -5.94 -1.82 -9.52
C ALA A 68 -4.66 -2.08 -8.72
N HIS A 69 -4.16 -1.05 -8.01
CA HIS A 69 -3.01 -1.19 -7.11
C HIS A 69 -3.29 -2.16 -5.96
N VAL A 70 -4.54 -2.22 -5.48
CA VAL A 70 -4.99 -3.18 -4.48
C VAL A 70 -6.34 -3.72 -4.92
N GLY A 71 -6.38 -4.99 -5.29
CA GLY A 71 -7.61 -5.71 -5.60
C GLY A 71 -8.23 -6.30 -4.34
N VAL A 72 -9.52 -6.06 -4.12
CA VAL A 72 -10.25 -6.52 -2.94
C VAL A 72 -11.47 -7.34 -3.36
N ALA A 73 -11.58 -8.56 -2.86
CA ALA A 73 -12.77 -9.42 -3.08
C ALA A 73 -13.60 -9.57 -1.81
N MET A 74 -14.90 -9.72 -2.00
CA MET A 74 -15.80 -10.15 -0.94
C MET A 74 -15.61 -11.64 -0.64
N GLY A 75 -15.56 -12.00 0.66
CA GLY A 75 -15.26 -13.37 1.09
C GLY A 75 -16.44 -14.31 1.01
N GLN A 76 -17.63 -13.85 1.39
CA GLN A 76 -18.84 -14.66 1.39
C GLN A 76 -19.54 -14.63 0.03
N ARG A 77 -19.74 -13.43 -0.56
CA ARG A 77 -20.42 -13.24 -1.84
C ARG A 77 -19.50 -13.30 -3.04
N GLY A 78 -18.19 -13.13 -2.84
CA GLY A 78 -17.22 -13.09 -3.93
C GLY A 78 -17.08 -14.43 -4.65
N SER A 79 -17.03 -14.39 -5.99
CA SER A 79 -16.74 -15.57 -6.80
C SER A 79 -15.28 -16.03 -6.60
N GLU A 80 -15.03 -17.32 -6.82
CA GLU A 80 -13.66 -17.86 -6.74
C GLU A 80 -12.69 -17.17 -7.74
N VAL A 81 -13.21 -16.75 -8.89
CA VAL A 81 -12.44 -16.00 -9.89
C VAL A 81 -12.02 -14.64 -9.33
N THR A 82 -12.95 -13.95 -8.68
CA THR A 82 -12.68 -12.62 -8.05
C THR A 82 -11.70 -12.76 -6.90
N LYS A 83 -11.87 -13.76 -6.04
CA LYS A 83 -10.95 -14.05 -4.93
C LYS A 83 -9.54 -14.36 -5.42
N SER A 84 -9.41 -15.17 -6.48
CA SER A 84 -8.11 -15.51 -7.06
C SER A 84 -7.42 -14.34 -7.76
N ALA A 85 -8.17 -13.33 -8.19
CA ALA A 85 -7.63 -12.12 -8.83
C ALA A 85 -7.30 -11.00 -7.82
N SER A 86 -7.72 -11.13 -6.56
CA SER A 86 -7.58 -10.10 -5.53
C SER A 86 -6.33 -10.28 -4.67
N ASP A 87 -5.85 -9.17 -4.10
CA ASP A 87 -4.76 -9.13 -3.12
C ASP A 87 -5.28 -9.28 -1.69
N LEU A 88 -6.53 -8.88 -1.44
CA LEU A 88 -7.19 -8.89 -0.14
C LEU A 88 -8.58 -9.50 -0.25
N ILE A 89 -8.97 -10.30 0.75
CA ILE A 89 -10.31 -10.87 0.84
C ILE A 89 -10.97 -10.42 2.15
N LEU A 90 -12.14 -9.77 2.05
CA LEU A 90 -12.94 -9.34 3.20
C LEU A 90 -13.84 -10.49 3.64
N LEU A 91 -13.43 -11.23 4.66
CA LEU A 91 -14.14 -12.45 5.11
C LEU A 91 -15.56 -12.18 5.62
N ASP A 92 -15.82 -10.99 6.11
CA ASP A 92 -17.12 -10.56 6.66
C ASP A 92 -17.98 -9.74 5.68
N ASP A 93 -17.49 -9.53 4.45
CA ASP A 93 -18.13 -8.71 3.42
C ASP A 93 -18.45 -7.27 3.89
N ASN A 94 -17.69 -6.75 4.85
CA ASN A 94 -17.95 -5.46 5.46
C ASN A 94 -16.93 -4.40 5.01
N TYR A 95 -17.42 -3.32 4.43
CA TYR A 95 -16.55 -2.18 4.01
C TYR A 95 -15.87 -1.47 5.19
N ALA A 96 -16.40 -1.54 6.40
CA ALA A 96 -15.73 -0.99 7.59
C ALA A 96 -14.41 -1.70 7.85
N THR A 97 -14.38 -3.02 7.68
CA THR A 97 -13.17 -3.85 7.80
C THR A 97 -12.09 -3.46 6.77
N LEU A 98 -12.51 -2.98 5.58
CA LEU A 98 -11.56 -2.43 4.60
C LEU A 98 -10.87 -1.16 5.14
N VAL A 99 -11.61 -0.29 5.81
CA VAL A 99 -11.03 0.93 6.42
C VAL A 99 -10.03 0.56 7.53
N ASP A 100 -10.35 -0.44 8.35
CA ASP A 100 -9.45 -0.97 9.36
C ASP A 100 -8.21 -1.61 8.74
N ALA A 101 -8.36 -2.34 7.64
CA ALA A 101 -7.24 -2.91 6.88
C ALA A 101 -6.31 -1.81 6.33
N ILE A 102 -6.86 -0.72 5.78
CA ILE A 102 -6.07 0.43 5.33
C ILE A 102 -5.31 1.06 6.50
N LYS A 103 -5.97 1.24 7.64
CA LYS A 103 -5.34 1.78 8.85
C LYS A 103 -4.18 0.91 9.32
N GLU A 104 -4.39 -0.40 9.42
CA GLU A 104 -3.34 -1.33 9.85
C GLU A 104 -2.19 -1.40 8.82
N GLY A 105 -2.49 -1.38 7.53
CA GLY A 105 -1.47 -1.30 6.47
C GLY A 105 -0.58 -0.06 6.62
N ARG A 106 -1.15 1.10 6.96
CA ARG A 106 -0.40 2.33 7.24
C ARG A 106 0.45 2.22 8.50
N HIS A 107 -0.04 1.55 9.56
CA HIS A 107 0.74 1.26 10.77
C HIS A 107 1.93 0.35 10.45
N ILE A 108 1.69 -0.72 9.69
CA ILE A 108 2.74 -1.65 9.25
C ILE A 108 3.82 -0.91 8.45
N LEU A 109 3.43 -0.07 7.49
CA LEU A 109 4.38 0.71 6.70
C LEU A 109 5.21 1.66 7.56
N SER A 110 4.59 2.31 8.55
CA SER A 110 5.29 3.18 9.50
C SER A 110 6.33 2.40 10.32
N ARG A 111 5.96 1.22 10.84
CA ARG A 111 6.87 0.33 11.57
C ARG A 111 8.03 -0.15 10.69
N ILE A 112 7.76 -0.51 9.44
CA ILE A 112 8.81 -0.89 8.47
C ILE A 112 9.77 0.27 8.23
N ARG A 113 9.29 1.49 8.04
CA ARG A 113 10.13 2.69 7.85
C ARG A 113 11.03 2.95 9.06
N LEU A 114 10.50 2.85 10.27
CA LEU A 114 11.28 3.00 11.50
C LEU A 114 12.35 1.92 11.61
N PHE A 115 12.00 0.68 11.38
CA PHE A 115 12.92 -0.46 11.44
C PHE A 115 14.05 -0.35 10.39
N VAL A 116 13.70 -0.05 9.14
CA VAL A 116 14.70 0.14 8.07
C VAL A 116 15.62 1.32 8.38
N GLY A 117 15.06 2.44 8.88
CA GLY A 117 15.86 3.58 9.31
C GLY A 117 16.85 3.24 10.43
N TYR A 118 16.40 2.46 11.41
CA TYR A 118 17.24 1.97 12.50
C TYR A 118 18.38 1.08 11.97
N LEU A 119 18.08 0.06 11.16
CA LEU A 119 19.07 -0.85 10.56
C LEU A 119 20.12 -0.09 9.74
N LEU A 120 19.66 0.81 8.87
CA LEU A 120 20.58 1.62 8.06
C LEU A 120 21.49 2.48 8.92
N SER A 121 20.98 3.05 10.02
CA SER A 121 21.78 3.86 10.95
C SER A 121 22.85 3.03 11.65
N CYS A 122 22.51 1.83 12.12
CA CYS A 122 23.47 0.91 12.75
C CYS A 122 24.56 0.49 11.77
N ASN A 123 24.19 0.02 10.58
CA ASN A 123 25.16 -0.40 9.58
C ASN A 123 26.06 0.76 9.10
N LEU A 124 25.50 1.96 8.95
CA LEU A 124 26.29 3.13 8.58
C LEU A 124 27.28 3.52 9.69
N ALA A 125 26.89 3.38 10.96
CA ALA A 125 27.79 3.62 12.09
C ALA A 125 28.93 2.58 12.13
N GLU A 126 28.66 1.31 11.86
CA GLU A 126 29.68 0.26 11.77
C GLU A 126 30.68 0.57 10.64
N ILE A 127 30.20 0.89 9.44
CA ILE A 127 31.06 1.30 8.33
C ILE A 127 31.89 2.52 8.72
N GLY A 128 31.27 3.51 9.38
CA GLY A 128 31.93 4.72 9.86
C GLY A 128 33.10 4.41 10.80
N ILE A 129 32.92 3.49 11.74
CA ILE A 129 33.97 3.05 12.67
C ILE A 129 35.17 2.46 11.90
N PHE A 130 34.94 1.61 10.91
CA PHE A 130 36.03 1.02 10.10
C PHE A 130 36.76 2.09 9.27
N VAL A 131 36.01 3.00 8.64
CA VAL A 131 36.59 4.09 7.85
C VAL A 131 37.47 4.99 8.74
N VAL A 132 36.98 5.39 9.90
CA VAL A 132 37.73 6.21 10.84
C VAL A 132 38.98 5.47 11.34
N ALA A 133 38.86 4.20 11.76
CA ALA A 133 39.98 3.39 12.22
C ALA A 133 41.06 3.28 11.14
N THR A 134 40.67 3.12 9.89
CA THR A 134 41.61 3.09 8.75
C THR A 134 42.33 4.40 8.55
N ILE A 135 41.61 5.53 8.62
CA ILE A 135 42.22 6.89 8.43
C ILE A 135 43.23 7.20 9.52
N ILE A 136 42.94 6.87 10.79
CA ILE A 136 43.83 7.14 11.92
C ILE A 136 44.87 6.04 12.15
N ASN A 137 44.88 5.03 11.26
CA ASN A 137 45.85 3.93 11.27
C ASN A 137 45.85 3.09 12.58
N VAL A 138 44.67 2.85 13.14
CA VAL A 138 44.45 1.98 14.31
C VAL A 138 43.99 0.61 13.84
N PRO A 139 44.39 -0.49 14.51
CA PRO A 139 43.90 -1.84 14.19
C PRO A 139 42.38 -1.94 14.15
N THR A 140 41.84 -2.78 13.29
CA THR A 140 40.38 -2.99 13.15
C THR A 140 39.76 -3.31 14.52
N PRO A 141 38.78 -2.48 14.97
CA PRO A 141 38.25 -2.56 16.34
C PRO A 141 37.35 -3.81 16.58
N LEU A 142 36.83 -4.38 15.50
CA LEU A 142 35.89 -5.52 15.55
C LEU A 142 36.34 -6.63 14.59
N SER A 143 36.31 -7.88 15.07
CA SER A 143 36.48 -9.03 14.20
C SER A 143 35.18 -9.36 13.45
N ALA A 144 35.26 -10.15 12.38
CA ALA A 144 34.09 -10.57 11.62
C ALA A 144 33.04 -11.31 12.47
N ILE A 145 33.48 -12.09 13.46
CA ILE A 145 32.59 -12.81 14.39
C ILE A 145 31.89 -11.81 15.33
N MET A 146 32.61 -10.79 15.81
CA MET A 146 32.04 -9.75 16.66
C MET A 146 30.98 -8.93 15.90
N LEU A 147 31.23 -8.56 14.63
CA LEU A 147 30.26 -7.89 13.78
C LEU A 147 29.00 -8.75 13.58
N LEU A 148 29.17 -10.03 13.27
CA LEU A 148 28.04 -10.94 13.09
C LEU A 148 27.19 -11.05 14.35
N LEU A 149 27.84 -11.20 15.53
CA LEU A 149 27.15 -11.28 16.81
C LEU A 149 26.43 -9.96 17.14
N LEU A 150 27.09 -8.84 16.88
CA LEU A 150 26.55 -7.50 17.11
C LEU A 150 25.29 -7.29 16.26
N ASN A 151 25.33 -7.58 14.96
CA ASN A 151 24.19 -7.47 14.08
C ASN A 151 23.02 -8.39 14.52
N ILE A 152 23.29 -9.63 14.90
CA ILE A 152 22.23 -10.53 15.39
C ILE A 152 21.55 -9.96 16.67
N VAL A 153 22.34 -9.46 17.62
CA VAL A 153 21.80 -8.95 18.90
C VAL A 153 21.13 -7.58 18.73
N THR A 154 21.76 -6.66 17.98
CA THR A 154 21.26 -5.30 17.81
C THR A 154 20.08 -5.22 16.85
N ASP A 155 19.96 -6.13 15.89
CA ASP A 155 18.89 -6.09 14.90
C ASP A 155 17.65 -6.86 15.38
N ALA A 156 17.83 -8.04 15.98
CA ALA A 156 16.71 -8.89 16.36
C ALA A 156 15.86 -8.33 17.52
N ALA A 157 16.49 -7.86 18.59
CA ALA A 157 15.78 -7.39 19.79
C ALA A 157 14.97 -6.10 19.52
N PRO A 158 15.52 -5.04 18.91
CA PRO A 158 14.75 -3.86 18.54
C PRO A 158 13.68 -4.14 17.47
N ALA A 159 13.95 -5.04 16.50
CA ALA A 159 12.96 -5.44 15.52
C ALA A 159 11.68 -5.98 16.16
N ILE A 160 11.84 -6.88 17.15
CA ILE A 160 10.71 -7.43 17.90
C ILE A 160 10.00 -6.34 18.73
N ALA A 161 10.74 -5.43 19.34
CA ALA A 161 10.18 -4.33 20.10
C ALA A 161 9.36 -3.38 19.22
N MET A 162 9.93 -2.94 18.09
CA MET A 162 9.26 -2.04 17.14
C MET A 162 8.04 -2.67 16.46
N SER A 163 8.03 -4.00 16.26
CA SER A 163 6.88 -4.69 15.69
C SER A 163 5.63 -4.63 16.57
N ARG A 164 5.81 -4.41 17.88
CA ARG A 164 4.75 -4.31 18.90
C ARG A 164 4.38 -2.89 19.28
N GLU A 165 5.06 -1.90 18.70
CA GLU A 165 4.76 -0.50 19.01
C GLU A 165 3.33 -0.16 18.57
N PRO A 166 2.54 0.51 19.43
CA PRO A 166 1.21 0.96 19.05
C PRO A 166 1.31 1.96 17.90
N GLY A 167 0.42 1.79 16.91
CA GLY A 167 0.38 2.70 15.76
C GLY A 167 -0.05 4.11 16.13
N ASP A 168 0.35 5.09 15.33
CA ASP A 168 -0.09 6.48 15.49
C ASP A 168 -1.63 6.59 15.33
N PRO A 169 -2.35 7.10 16.35
CA PRO A 169 -3.80 7.30 16.26
C PRO A 169 -4.21 8.22 15.09
N GLY A 170 -3.31 9.12 14.68
CA GLY A 170 -3.53 10.09 13.61
C GLY A 170 -3.24 9.57 12.19
N VAL A 171 -2.84 8.31 12.02
CA VAL A 171 -2.37 7.76 10.73
C VAL A 171 -3.35 7.94 9.57
N MET A 172 -4.66 7.96 9.84
CA MET A 172 -5.70 8.16 8.83
C MET A 172 -5.87 9.61 8.38
N HIS A 173 -5.33 10.58 9.10
CA HIS A 173 -5.35 12.01 8.74
C HIS A 173 -4.13 12.39 7.88
N GLN A 174 -3.15 11.51 7.77
CA GLN A 174 -1.98 11.72 6.92
C GLN A 174 -2.32 11.39 5.46
N PRO A 175 -1.73 12.08 4.49
CA PRO A 175 -1.86 11.70 3.09
C PRO A 175 -1.28 10.28 2.86
N PRO A 176 -1.77 9.57 1.81
CA PRO A 176 -1.28 8.25 1.47
C PRO A 176 0.19 8.24 1.03
#